data_9ea22046453ed86db8415cd187eaeae4
#
_entry.id   9ea22046453ed86db8415cd187eaeae4
#
_cell.length_a   1.000
_cell.length_b   1.000
_cell.length_c   1.000
_cell.angle_alpha   90.00
_cell.angle_beta   90.00
_cell.angle_gamma   90.00
#
_symmetry.space_group_name_H-M   'P 1'
#
loop_
_entity.id
_entity.type
_entity.pdbx_description
1 polymer ?
#
loop_
_entity_poly.entity_id
_entity_poly.type
_entity_poly.pdbx_seq_one_letter_code
_entity_poly.pdbx_strand_id
1 'polypeptide(L)'
;MFGEDYAYAVARIRVLETGLLNQAAIEQLLACQDEQQCLQILTEKGWGNGDPAAGADAILSREREKIWEIMDSLVADRSVFSVLSYQDLFHNLKAAVKASILQGAAPNIFFSDCSIDGEDMVKFLKDKEYDRFPEDMQEAAIEAYETFLHTRDGQLADIIVDRAALDAIKKAGERSKEEIVRQYAESTVAVADIRIAVRACKTGKSSDFMKKAMAECDTLDKERLIHAAVSGMDQIMGYLAETKYGDGALALAESASAFERWCDNQIMETIRPQLYNSFSLGPLVAYVLARENEIKTVRIILTGKRSGLPEEFIRERAREMYV
;
A
#
# COMPACT_ATOMS: atom_id res chain seq x y z
N MET A 1 4.65 29.23 -13.53
CA MET A 1 3.29 28.87 -14.01
C MET A 1 2.91 27.56 -13.33
N PHE A 2 2.61 27.56 -11.99
CA PHE A 2 2.55 26.32 -11.20
C PHE A 2 1.41 26.25 -10.15
N GLY A 3 0.48 27.19 -10.12
CA GLY A 3 -0.61 27.19 -9.14
C GLY A 3 -2.02 27.21 -9.75
N GLU A 4 -2.15 27.55 -11.02
CA GLU A 4 -3.46 27.68 -11.68
C GLU A 4 -3.94 26.36 -12.28
N ASP A 5 -3.03 25.42 -12.59
CA ASP A 5 -3.37 24.18 -13.30
C ASP A 5 -4.20 23.19 -12.47
N TYR A 6 -4.10 23.22 -11.14
CA TYR A 6 -4.83 22.29 -10.28
C TYR A 6 -6.13 22.84 -9.66
N ALA A 7 -6.43 24.12 -9.78
CA ALA A 7 -7.60 24.73 -9.12
C ALA A 7 -8.91 24.04 -9.51
N TYR A 8 -9.11 23.76 -10.80
CA TYR A 8 -10.29 23.03 -11.27
C TYR A 8 -10.33 21.59 -10.75
N ALA A 9 -9.20 20.90 -10.85
CA ALA A 9 -9.09 19.51 -10.40
C ALA A 9 -9.33 19.41 -8.89
N VAL A 10 -8.76 20.30 -8.09
CA VAL A 10 -9.00 20.36 -6.64
C VAL A 10 -10.46 20.65 -6.32
N ALA A 11 -11.11 21.60 -7.01
CA ALA A 11 -12.53 21.88 -6.81
C ALA A 11 -13.41 20.63 -7.08
N ARG A 12 -13.07 19.87 -8.14
CA ARG A 12 -13.75 18.60 -8.44
C ARG A 12 -13.52 17.56 -7.33
N ILE A 13 -12.28 17.43 -6.84
CA ILE A 13 -11.93 16.53 -5.73
C ILE A 13 -12.73 16.88 -4.48
N ARG A 14 -12.88 18.17 -4.12
CA ARG A 14 -13.68 18.59 -2.94
C ARG A 14 -15.13 18.12 -3.02
N VAL A 15 -15.73 18.12 -4.21
CA VAL A 15 -17.07 17.55 -4.41
C VAL A 15 -17.06 16.04 -4.23
N LEU A 16 -16.06 15.34 -4.78
CA LEU A 16 -15.94 13.88 -4.68
C LEU A 16 -15.67 13.41 -3.25
N GLU A 17 -14.91 14.17 -2.47
CA GLU A 17 -14.65 13.91 -1.04
C GLU A 17 -15.93 13.83 -0.21
N THR A 18 -17.00 14.54 -0.60
CA THR A 18 -18.30 14.45 0.10
C THR A 18 -18.97 13.08 -0.02
N GLY A 19 -18.56 12.28 -1.00
CA GLY A 19 -19.03 10.91 -1.20
C GLY A 19 -18.16 9.83 -0.56
N LEU A 20 -17.06 10.23 0.10
CA LEU A 20 -16.20 9.28 0.81
C LEU A 20 -16.92 8.70 2.03
N LEU A 21 -16.54 7.46 2.38
CA LEU A 21 -17.02 6.84 3.61
C LEU A 21 -16.36 7.52 4.81
N ASN A 22 -17.18 7.98 5.72
CA ASN A 22 -16.75 8.48 7.02
C ASN A 22 -16.84 7.38 8.08
N GLN A 23 -16.38 7.68 9.30
CA GLN A 23 -16.40 6.71 10.40
C GLN A 23 -17.82 6.18 10.68
N ALA A 24 -18.88 7.02 10.56
CA ALA A 24 -20.26 6.57 10.78
C ALA A 24 -20.70 5.53 9.73
N ALA A 25 -20.27 5.67 8.49
CA ALA A 25 -20.54 4.69 7.44
C ALA A 25 -19.82 3.36 7.71
N ILE A 26 -18.58 3.39 8.22
CA ILE A 26 -17.86 2.19 8.63
C ILE A 26 -18.55 1.50 9.79
N GLU A 27 -19.01 2.25 10.81
CA GLU A 27 -19.80 1.69 11.92
C GLU A 27 -21.07 1.01 11.43
N GLN A 28 -21.76 1.61 10.45
CA GLN A 28 -22.94 1.01 9.83
C GLN A 28 -22.62 -0.33 9.15
N LEU A 29 -21.48 -0.43 8.42
CA LEU A 29 -21.05 -1.68 7.80
C LEU A 29 -20.64 -2.74 8.84
N LEU A 30 -19.95 -2.33 9.92
CA LEU A 30 -19.58 -3.24 11.02
C LEU A 30 -20.81 -3.82 11.73
N ALA A 31 -21.89 -3.04 11.86
CA ALA A 31 -23.12 -3.48 12.49
C ALA A 31 -23.97 -4.43 11.63
N CYS A 32 -23.66 -4.61 10.34
CA CYS A 32 -24.33 -5.58 9.48
C CYS A 32 -24.20 -7.01 10.02
N GLN A 33 -25.24 -7.82 9.80
CA GLN A 33 -25.25 -9.22 10.24
C GLN A 33 -24.34 -10.10 9.33
N ASP A 34 -24.36 -9.83 8.04
CA ASP A 34 -23.66 -10.61 7.02
C ASP A 34 -23.09 -9.74 5.89
N GLU A 35 -22.37 -10.38 4.97
CA GLU A 35 -21.79 -9.73 3.79
C GLU A 35 -22.87 -9.13 2.88
N GLN A 36 -24.00 -9.80 2.73
CA GLN A 36 -25.06 -9.39 1.79
C GLN A 36 -25.70 -8.07 2.21
N GLN A 37 -25.92 -7.88 3.51
CA GLN A 37 -26.41 -6.61 4.05
C GLN A 37 -25.39 -5.49 3.85
N CYS A 38 -24.08 -5.77 4.02
CA CYS A 38 -23.02 -4.80 3.71
C CYS A 38 -23.04 -4.39 2.23
N LEU A 39 -23.16 -5.37 1.31
CA LEU A 39 -23.22 -5.11 -0.13
C LEU A 39 -24.42 -4.27 -0.51
N GLN A 40 -25.57 -4.50 0.10
CA GLN A 40 -26.77 -3.67 -0.13
C GLN A 40 -26.52 -2.22 0.26
N ILE A 41 -25.97 -1.96 1.45
CA ILE A 41 -25.66 -0.60 1.92
C ILE A 41 -24.64 0.08 0.98
N LEU A 42 -23.61 -0.64 0.56
CA LEU A 42 -22.60 -0.11 -0.37
C LEU A 42 -23.22 0.24 -1.73
N THR A 43 -24.08 -0.64 -2.25
CA THR A 43 -24.79 -0.41 -3.51
C THR A 43 -25.72 0.81 -3.45
N GLU A 44 -26.45 1.00 -2.34
CA GLU A 44 -27.28 2.18 -2.08
C GLU A 44 -26.45 3.47 -2.03
N LYS A 45 -25.17 3.39 -1.62
CA LYS A 45 -24.19 4.49 -1.66
C LYS A 45 -23.52 4.66 -3.03
N GLY A 46 -23.93 3.91 -4.06
CA GLY A 46 -23.44 4.01 -5.43
C GLY A 46 -22.15 3.19 -5.72
N TRP A 47 -21.73 2.34 -4.81
CA TRP A 47 -20.63 1.41 -5.06
C TRP A 47 -21.02 0.37 -6.11
N GLY A 48 -20.06 -0.08 -6.93
CA GLY A 48 -20.31 -1.04 -8.01
C GLY A 48 -21.29 -0.53 -9.07
N ASN A 49 -21.42 0.80 -9.27
CA ASN A 49 -22.41 1.45 -10.13
C ASN A 49 -23.87 1.20 -9.71
N GLY A 50 -24.11 0.85 -8.45
CA GLY A 50 -25.43 0.58 -7.91
C GLY A 50 -26.04 -0.74 -8.39
N ASP A 51 -25.23 -1.70 -8.86
CA ASP A 51 -25.70 -3.04 -9.26
C ASP A 51 -25.84 -3.95 -8.03
N PRO A 52 -27.07 -4.28 -7.61
CA PRO A 52 -27.29 -5.13 -6.43
C PRO A 52 -26.92 -6.61 -6.67
N ALA A 53 -26.72 -7.02 -7.91
CA ALA A 53 -26.35 -8.40 -8.25
C ALA A 53 -24.83 -8.61 -8.32
N ALA A 54 -24.04 -7.52 -8.27
CA ALA A 54 -22.58 -7.61 -8.29
C ALA A 54 -22.03 -8.19 -6.98
N GLY A 55 -21.14 -9.15 -7.09
CA GLY A 55 -20.42 -9.71 -5.94
C GLY A 55 -19.36 -8.74 -5.38
N ALA A 56 -18.89 -9.01 -4.17
CA ALA A 56 -17.91 -8.17 -3.46
C ALA A 56 -16.68 -7.81 -4.31
N ASP A 57 -16.07 -8.80 -4.95
CA ASP A 57 -14.86 -8.56 -5.74
C ASP A 57 -15.12 -7.66 -6.96
N ALA A 58 -16.28 -7.84 -7.64
CA ALA A 58 -16.66 -6.98 -8.76
C ALA A 58 -16.91 -5.55 -8.32
N ILE A 59 -17.59 -5.34 -7.18
CA ILE A 59 -17.82 -4.01 -6.59
C ILE A 59 -16.48 -3.33 -6.27
N LEU A 60 -15.59 -4.02 -5.56
CA LEU A 60 -14.29 -3.46 -5.16
C LEU A 60 -13.40 -3.13 -6.36
N SER A 61 -13.38 -4.00 -7.39
CA SER A 61 -12.65 -3.73 -8.64
C SER A 61 -13.21 -2.50 -9.34
N ARG A 62 -14.54 -2.39 -9.46
CA ARG A 62 -15.17 -1.23 -10.08
C ARG A 62 -14.85 0.08 -9.35
N GLU A 63 -14.82 0.07 -8.01
CA GLU A 63 -14.45 1.26 -7.24
C GLU A 63 -12.98 1.66 -7.49
N ARG A 64 -12.08 0.69 -7.67
CA ARG A 64 -10.68 0.96 -8.03
C ARG A 64 -10.55 1.57 -9.42
N GLU A 65 -11.27 1.05 -10.41
CA GLU A 65 -11.32 1.61 -11.77
C GLU A 65 -11.80 3.07 -11.75
N LYS A 66 -12.87 3.39 -10.99
CA LYS A 66 -13.38 4.74 -10.87
C LYS A 66 -12.35 5.75 -10.40
N ILE A 67 -11.41 5.37 -9.53
CA ILE A 67 -10.34 6.26 -9.08
C ILE A 67 -9.55 6.76 -10.29
N TRP A 68 -9.14 5.83 -11.14
CA TRP A 68 -8.29 6.17 -12.28
C TRP A 68 -9.07 6.86 -13.42
N GLU A 69 -10.33 6.50 -13.65
CA GLU A 69 -11.21 7.24 -14.58
C GLU A 69 -11.33 8.72 -14.16
N ILE A 70 -11.45 8.98 -12.86
CA ILE A 70 -11.49 10.34 -12.32
C ILE A 70 -10.15 11.04 -12.53
N MET A 71 -9.03 10.42 -12.18
CA MET A 71 -7.71 11.02 -12.33
C MET A 71 -7.40 11.33 -13.79
N ASP A 72 -7.68 10.42 -14.72
CA ASP A 72 -7.49 10.61 -16.15
C ASP A 72 -8.33 11.80 -16.71
N SER A 73 -9.46 12.09 -16.09
CA SER A 73 -10.29 13.26 -16.45
C SER A 73 -9.77 14.59 -15.90
N LEU A 74 -8.87 14.56 -14.88
CA LEU A 74 -8.43 15.73 -14.14
C LEU A 74 -6.98 16.14 -14.43
N VAL A 75 -6.14 15.21 -14.87
CA VAL A 75 -4.72 15.46 -15.15
C VAL A 75 -4.35 14.96 -16.54
N ALA A 76 -3.48 15.72 -17.21
CA ALA A 76 -3.01 15.36 -18.54
C ALA A 76 -1.93 14.26 -18.51
N ASP A 77 -1.18 14.17 -17.43
CA ASP A 77 -0.10 13.21 -17.24
C ASP A 77 -0.31 12.41 -15.96
N ARG A 78 -0.67 11.13 -16.12
CA ARG A 78 -0.88 10.18 -15.01
C ARG A 78 0.44 9.77 -14.33
N SER A 79 1.59 10.01 -14.96
CA SER A 79 2.89 9.61 -14.40
C SER A 79 3.19 10.24 -13.04
N VAL A 80 2.55 11.36 -12.70
CA VAL A 80 2.65 12.01 -11.39
C VAL A 80 2.17 11.13 -10.24
N PHE A 81 1.34 10.12 -10.53
CA PHE A 81 0.85 9.14 -9.56
C PHE A 81 1.60 7.81 -9.60
N SER A 82 2.60 7.64 -10.47
CA SER A 82 3.24 6.33 -10.69
C SER A 82 3.79 5.70 -9.42
N VAL A 83 4.32 6.51 -8.49
CA VAL A 83 4.85 6.04 -7.21
C VAL A 83 3.80 5.32 -6.36
N LEU A 84 2.51 5.66 -6.48
CA LEU A 84 1.43 5.04 -5.72
C LEU A 84 1.18 3.58 -6.15
N SER A 85 1.54 3.22 -7.38
CA SER A 85 1.38 1.86 -7.90
C SER A 85 2.65 0.98 -7.75
N TYR A 86 3.77 1.52 -7.23
CA TYR A 86 5.03 0.77 -7.14
C TYR A 86 4.91 -0.48 -6.28
N GLN A 87 4.18 -0.45 -5.19
CA GLN A 87 4.00 -1.64 -4.35
C GLN A 87 3.32 -2.77 -5.14
N ASP A 88 2.27 -2.48 -5.90
CA ASP A 88 1.57 -3.47 -6.73
C ASP A 88 2.45 -3.92 -7.91
N LEU A 89 3.17 -3.01 -8.54
CA LEU A 89 4.09 -3.30 -9.64
C LEU A 89 5.22 -4.27 -9.22
N PHE A 90 5.86 -4.00 -8.08
CA PHE A 90 6.90 -4.89 -7.54
C PHE A 90 6.33 -6.19 -6.96
N HIS A 91 5.07 -6.18 -6.46
CA HIS A 91 4.38 -7.42 -6.13
C HIS A 91 4.21 -8.31 -7.37
N ASN A 92 3.82 -7.72 -8.50
CA ASN A 92 3.74 -8.45 -9.76
C ASN A 92 5.10 -9.03 -10.17
N LEU A 93 6.20 -8.30 -9.97
CA LEU A 93 7.54 -8.85 -10.22
C LEU A 93 7.84 -10.07 -9.33
N LYS A 94 7.53 -10.04 -8.03
CA LYS A 94 7.70 -11.21 -7.14
C LYS A 94 6.91 -12.42 -7.62
N ALA A 95 5.66 -12.19 -8.00
CA ALA A 95 4.79 -13.23 -8.53
C ALA A 95 5.32 -13.79 -9.86
N ALA A 96 5.78 -12.90 -10.76
CA ALA A 96 6.35 -13.28 -12.05
C ALA A 96 7.65 -14.09 -11.91
N VAL A 97 8.55 -13.71 -11.00
CA VAL A 97 9.77 -14.50 -10.70
C VAL A 97 9.42 -15.93 -10.29
N LYS A 98 8.46 -16.11 -9.41
CA LYS A 98 8.02 -17.45 -8.98
C LYS A 98 7.32 -18.21 -10.11
N ALA A 99 6.41 -17.56 -10.83
CA ALA A 99 5.67 -18.17 -11.93
C ALA A 99 6.57 -18.54 -13.12
N SER A 100 7.64 -17.80 -13.36
CA SER A 100 8.59 -18.10 -14.45
C SER A 100 9.41 -19.37 -14.23
N ILE A 101 9.58 -19.79 -12.98
CA ILE A 101 10.46 -20.92 -12.58
C ILE A 101 9.65 -22.12 -12.09
N LEU A 102 8.53 -21.90 -11.41
CA LEU A 102 7.64 -22.97 -10.93
C LEU A 102 6.68 -23.38 -12.03
N GLN A 103 6.49 -24.72 -12.21
CA GLN A 103 5.48 -25.23 -13.13
C GLN A 103 4.11 -25.16 -12.44
N GLY A 104 3.21 -24.39 -12.99
CA GLY A 104 1.84 -24.25 -12.51
C GLY A 104 1.48 -22.78 -12.29
N ALA A 105 0.74 -22.20 -13.22
CA ALA A 105 0.21 -20.84 -13.06
C ALA A 105 -0.80 -20.85 -11.92
N ALA A 106 -0.56 -20.05 -10.88
CA ALA A 106 -1.62 -19.66 -9.96
C ALA A 106 -2.47 -18.59 -10.67
N PRO A 107 -3.75 -18.85 -10.98
CA PRO A 107 -4.60 -17.84 -11.61
C PRO A 107 -4.81 -16.68 -10.63
N ASN A 108 -4.84 -15.45 -11.15
CA ASN A 108 -5.21 -14.21 -10.43
C ASN A 108 -4.27 -13.78 -9.29
N ILE A 109 -2.95 -13.95 -9.46
CA ILE A 109 -1.97 -13.44 -8.49
C ILE A 109 -1.44 -12.04 -8.84
N PHE A 110 -1.72 -11.55 -10.04
CA PHE A 110 -1.25 -10.26 -10.53
C PHE A 110 -2.28 -9.17 -10.31
N PHE A 111 -1.81 -7.98 -9.92
CA PHE A 111 -2.60 -6.77 -9.97
C PHE A 111 -2.72 -6.26 -11.40
N SER A 112 -3.94 -5.90 -11.83
CA SER A 112 -4.25 -5.50 -13.21
C SER A 112 -3.89 -4.05 -13.54
N ASP A 113 -3.87 -3.17 -12.54
CA ASP A 113 -3.69 -1.71 -12.74
C ASP A 113 -2.22 -1.28 -12.67
N CYS A 114 -1.32 -2.10 -13.20
CA CYS A 114 0.11 -1.82 -13.24
C CYS A 114 0.56 -1.38 -14.63
N SER A 115 1.67 -0.63 -14.70
CA SER A 115 2.25 -0.17 -15.98
C SER A 115 2.76 -1.31 -16.87
N ILE A 116 2.99 -2.50 -16.28
CA ILE A 116 3.37 -3.72 -16.98
C ILE A 116 2.48 -4.85 -16.47
N ASP A 117 1.93 -5.60 -17.40
CA ASP A 117 1.15 -6.79 -17.08
C ASP A 117 2.03 -7.89 -16.48
N GLY A 118 1.51 -8.58 -15.45
CA GLY A 118 2.27 -9.63 -14.76
C GLY A 118 2.63 -10.82 -15.66
N GLU A 119 1.79 -11.15 -16.64
CA GLU A 119 2.09 -12.22 -17.61
C GLU A 119 3.21 -11.81 -18.58
N ASP A 120 3.26 -10.52 -18.96
CA ASP A 120 4.38 -10.00 -19.75
C ASP A 120 5.69 -9.99 -18.95
N MET A 121 5.65 -9.67 -17.67
CA MET A 121 6.83 -9.83 -16.79
C MET A 121 7.36 -11.26 -16.78
N VAL A 122 6.48 -12.28 -16.75
CA VAL A 122 6.90 -13.68 -16.83
C VAL A 122 7.63 -13.99 -18.14
N LYS A 123 7.16 -13.44 -19.27
CA LYS A 123 7.82 -13.59 -20.59
C LYS A 123 9.19 -12.91 -20.58
N PHE A 124 9.26 -11.65 -20.13
CA PHE A 124 10.52 -10.89 -20.08
C PHE A 124 11.59 -11.60 -19.24
N LEU A 125 11.20 -12.19 -18.09
CA LEU A 125 12.12 -12.96 -17.25
C LEU A 125 12.63 -14.23 -17.97
N LYS A 126 11.74 -14.99 -18.61
CA LYS A 126 12.09 -16.23 -19.33
C LYS A 126 12.99 -15.97 -20.55
N ASP A 127 12.70 -14.88 -21.27
CA ASP A 127 13.39 -14.51 -22.50
C ASP A 127 14.63 -13.65 -22.22
N LYS A 128 14.87 -13.30 -20.93
CA LYS A 128 15.95 -12.43 -20.45
C LYS A 128 15.93 -11.03 -21.08
N GLU A 129 14.74 -10.52 -21.38
CA GLU A 129 14.50 -9.18 -21.90
C GLU A 129 14.37 -8.17 -20.76
N TYR A 130 15.41 -8.05 -19.92
CA TYR A 130 15.39 -7.23 -18.71
C TYR A 130 15.27 -5.72 -18.99
N ASP A 131 15.68 -5.28 -20.17
CA ASP A 131 15.53 -3.89 -20.65
C ASP A 131 14.06 -3.48 -20.85
N ARG A 132 13.14 -4.43 -20.88
CA ARG A 132 11.69 -4.17 -20.92
C ARG A 132 11.12 -3.72 -19.58
N PHE A 133 11.84 -3.96 -18.48
CA PHE A 133 11.45 -3.45 -17.17
C PHE A 133 11.83 -1.99 -16.98
N PRO A 134 11.11 -1.20 -16.17
CA PRO A 134 11.55 0.12 -15.74
C PRO A 134 12.96 0.07 -15.15
N GLU A 135 13.75 1.13 -15.36
CA GLU A 135 15.14 1.21 -14.94
C GLU A 135 15.33 0.83 -13.45
N ASP A 136 14.45 1.34 -12.58
CA ASP A 136 14.49 1.06 -11.14
C ASP A 136 14.11 -0.41 -10.76
N MET A 137 13.69 -1.24 -11.73
CA MET A 137 13.33 -2.65 -11.53
C MET A 137 14.32 -3.63 -12.16
N GLN A 138 15.10 -3.21 -13.15
CA GLN A 138 15.92 -4.13 -13.98
C GLN A 138 16.88 -4.97 -13.14
N GLU A 139 17.65 -4.32 -12.27
CA GLU A 139 18.62 -4.99 -11.41
C GLU A 139 17.95 -6.00 -10.47
N ALA A 140 16.83 -5.60 -9.84
CA ALA A 140 16.06 -6.48 -8.97
C ALA A 140 15.44 -7.66 -9.70
N ALA A 141 14.97 -7.46 -10.95
CA ALA A 141 14.43 -8.52 -11.78
C ALA A 141 15.48 -9.59 -12.10
N ILE A 142 16.70 -9.16 -12.46
CA ILE A 142 17.85 -10.04 -12.71
C ILE A 142 18.21 -10.80 -11.43
N GLU A 143 18.50 -10.07 -10.35
CA GLU A 143 19.00 -10.64 -9.11
C GLU A 143 17.99 -11.60 -8.47
N ALA A 144 16.71 -11.23 -8.41
CA ALA A 144 15.69 -12.08 -7.84
C ALA A 144 15.45 -13.34 -8.67
N TYR A 145 15.43 -13.21 -10.01
CA TYR A 145 15.25 -14.35 -10.91
C TYR A 145 16.40 -15.34 -10.79
N GLU A 146 17.65 -14.87 -10.87
CA GLU A 146 18.85 -15.73 -10.75
C GLU A 146 18.94 -16.36 -9.35
N THR A 147 18.69 -15.59 -8.29
CA THR A 147 18.68 -16.10 -6.92
C THR A 147 17.66 -17.22 -6.77
N PHE A 148 16.43 -17.04 -7.23
CA PHE A 148 15.40 -18.07 -7.11
C PHE A 148 15.67 -19.27 -8.02
N LEU A 149 16.22 -19.04 -9.20
CA LEU A 149 16.60 -20.13 -10.12
C LEU A 149 17.65 -21.06 -9.49
N HIS A 150 18.67 -20.51 -8.84
CA HIS A 150 19.79 -21.25 -8.30
C HIS A 150 19.56 -21.81 -6.90
N THR A 151 18.88 -21.06 -6.03
CA THR A 151 18.74 -21.43 -4.61
C THR A 151 17.40 -22.08 -4.28
N ARG A 152 16.37 -21.84 -5.10
CA ARG A 152 14.97 -22.16 -4.79
C ARG A 152 14.46 -21.47 -3.51
N ASP A 153 15.18 -20.49 -3.00
CA ASP A 153 14.80 -19.70 -1.83
C ASP A 153 13.89 -18.55 -2.25
N GLY A 154 12.57 -18.78 -2.16
CA GLY A 154 11.58 -17.76 -2.48
C GLY A 154 11.59 -16.58 -1.50
N GLN A 155 11.99 -16.79 -0.24
CA GLN A 155 12.08 -15.71 0.74
C GLN A 155 13.22 -14.75 0.39
N LEU A 156 14.35 -15.26 -0.05
CA LEU A 156 15.48 -14.43 -0.45
C LEU A 156 15.14 -13.61 -1.71
N ALA A 157 14.49 -14.23 -2.70
CA ALA A 157 14.01 -13.51 -3.88
C ALA A 157 12.98 -12.42 -3.52
N ASP A 158 12.04 -12.71 -2.61
CA ASP A 158 11.06 -11.73 -2.14
C ASP A 158 11.74 -10.51 -1.49
N ILE A 159 12.76 -10.72 -0.66
CA ILE A 159 13.50 -9.63 0.01
C ILE A 159 14.20 -8.72 -0.99
N ILE A 160 14.80 -9.29 -2.04
CA ILE A 160 15.46 -8.51 -3.10
C ILE A 160 14.46 -7.58 -3.76
N VAL A 161 13.30 -8.10 -4.15
CA VAL A 161 12.27 -7.31 -4.82
C VAL A 161 11.61 -6.30 -3.86
N ASP A 162 11.30 -6.69 -2.61
CA ASP A 162 10.70 -5.79 -1.62
C ASP A 162 11.62 -4.63 -1.28
N ARG A 163 12.93 -4.89 -1.14
CA ARG A 163 13.93 -3.85 -0.93
C ARG A 163 14.00 -2.89 -2.13
N ALA A 164 14.05 -3.43 -3.34
CA ALA A 164 14.08 -2.62 -4.56
C ALA A 164 12.82 -1.75 -4.71
N ALA A 165 11.66 -2.25 -4.28
CA ALA A 165 10.43 -1.46 -4.24
C ALA A 165 10.57 -0.25 -3.31
N LEU A 166 11.11 -0.43 -2.11
CA LEU A 166 11.33 0.66 -1.16
C LEU A 166 12.34 1.69 -1.69
N ASP A 167 13.44 1.22 -2.28
CA ASP A 167 14.44 2.09 -2.89
C ASP A 167 13.86 2.88 -4.09
N ALA A 168 13.02 2.25 -4.91
CA ALA A 168 12.34 2.92 -6.03
C ALA A 168 11.34 3.98 -5.53
N ILE A 169 10.56 3.68 -4.48
CA ILE A 169 9.65 4.62 -3.85
C ILE A 169 10.43 5.82 -3.27
N LYS A 170 11.52 5.57 -2.54
CA LYS A 170 12.38 6.64 -2.00
C LYS A 170 12.92 7.53 -3.11
N LYS A 171 13.51 6.96 -4.16
CA LYS A 171 14.02 7.70 -5.33
C LYS A 171 12.93 8.51 -6.04
N ALA A 172 11.72 7.95 -6.19
CA ALA A 172 10.59 8.67 -6.79
C ALA A 172 10.18 9.88 -5.92
N GLY A 173 10.19 9.72 -4.59
CA GLY A 173 9.97 10.82 -3.66
C GLY A 173 11.02 11.92 -3.81
N GLU A 174 12.30 11.56 -3.83
CA GLU A 174 13.43 12.51 -3.97
C GLU A 174 13.40 13.29 -5.29
N ARG A 175 13.01 12.64 -6.38
CA ARG A 175 12.87 13.25 -7.71
C ARG A 175 11.64 14.14 -7.83
N SER A 176 10.64 13.96 -6.96
CA SER A 176 9.37 14.68 -7.07
C SER A 176 9.50 16.13 -6.60
N LYS A 177 8.85 17.03 -7.32
CA LYS A 177 8.64 18.43 -6.91
C LYS A 177 7.48 18.58 -5.93
N GLU A 178 6.62 17.59 -5.86
CA GLU A 178 5.40 17.59 -5.05
C GLU A 178 5.70 17.15 -3.61
N GLU A 179 5.42 18.02 -2.65
CA GLU A 179 5.68 17.76 -1.23
C GLU A 179 4.96 16.49 -0.73
N ILE A 180 3.71 16.31 -1.14
CA ILE A 180 2.92 15.14 -0.75
C ILE A 180 3.54 13.82 -1.24
N VAL A 181 4.15 13.80 -2.42
CA VAL A 181 4.83 12.61 -2.95
C VAL A 181 6.08 12.29 -2.14
N ARG A 182 6.85 13.32 -1.74
CA ARG A 182 8.01 13.14 -0.85
C ARG A 182 7.59 12.59 0.52
N GLN A 183 6.54 13.17 1.11
CA GLN A 183 6.01 12.72 2.41
C GLN A 183 5.45 11.30 2.35
N TYR A 184 4.73 10.95 1.28
CA TYR A 184 4.23 9.59 1.04
C TYR A 184 5.39 8.59 0.92
N ALA A 185 6.40 8.89 0.12
CA ALA A 185 7.55 8.01 -0.07
C ALA A 185 8.30 7.78 1.25
N GLU A 186 8.60 8.86 1.98
CA GLU A 186 9.28 8.79 3.27
C GLU A 186 8.49 7.98 4.30
N SER A 187 7.20 8.26 4.45
CA SER A 187 6.33 7.54 5.38
C SER A 187 6.22 6.05 5.01
N THR A 188 6.09 5.74 3.72
CA THR A 188 5.97 4.37 3.23
C THR A 188 7.22 3.55 3.55
N VAL A 189 8.41 4.10 3.29
CA VAL A 189 9.69 3.42 3.56
C VAL A 189 9.89 3.24 5.06
N ALA A 190 9.71 4.30 5.86
CA ALA A 190 9.90 4.23 7.30
C ALA A 190 8.97 3.22 7.97
N VAL A 191 7.68 3.20 7.59
CA VAL A 191 6.71 2.23 8.13
C VAL A 191 7.06 0.80 7.71
N ALA A 192 7.53 0.60 6.47
CA ALA A 192 7.99 -0.70 6.02
C ALA A 192 9.18 -1.20 6.84
N ASP A 193 10.15 -0.35 7.13
CA ASP A 193 11.31 -0.69 7.94
C ASP A 193 10.93 -1.02 9.40
N ILE A 194 10.00 -0.27 10.00
CA ILE A 194 9.46 -0.60 11.32
C ILE A 194 8.79 -1.98 11.31
N ARG A 195 7.97 -2.29 10.28
CA ARG A 195 7.36 -3.62 10.12
C ARG A 195 8.40 -4.73 9.99
N ILE A 196 9.46 -4.49 9.21
CA ILE A 196 10.57 -5.44 9.05
C ILE A 196 11.26 -5.68 10.39
N ALA A 197 11.57 -4.63 11.15
CA ALA A 197 12.19 -4.73 12.47
C ALA A 197 11.35 -5.56 13.45
N VAL A 198 10.06 -5.23 13.56
CA VAL A 198 9.12 -5.94 14.45
C VAL A 198 8.98 -7.41 14.05
N ARG A 199 8.86 -7.69 12.77
CA ARG A 199 8.74 -9.06 12.25
C ARG A 199 10.02 -9.85 12.44
N ALA A 200 11.18 -9.23 12.17
CA ALA A 200 12.50 -9.83 12.35
C ALA A 200 12.75 -10.17 13.82
N CYS A 201 12.42 -9.27 14.75
CA CYS A 201 12.51 -9.50 16.19
C CYS A 201 11.64 -10.70 16.61
N LYS A 202 10.38 -10.75 16.17
CA LYS A 202 9.44 -11.86 16.51
C LYS A 202 9.89 -13.22 15.95
N THR A 203 10.58 -13.22 14.82
CA THR A 203 10.99 -14.45 14.11
C THR A 203 12.47 -14.79 14.29
N GLY A 204 13.21 -14.04 15.10
CA GLY A 204 14.62 -14.28 15.37
C GLY A 204 15.53 -14.14 14.15
N LYS A 205 15.21 -13.21 13.22
CA LYS A 205 16.05 -12.95 12.05
C LYS A 205 17.31 -12.16 12.44
N SER A 206 18.39 -12.38 11.68
CA SER A 206 19.68 -11.75 11.94
C SER A 206 19.71 -10.26 11.54
N SER A 207 20.71 -9.54 12.06
CA SER A 207 21.04 -8.19 11.62
C SER A 207 21.31 -8.12 10.11
N ASP A 208 22.03 -9.09 9.55
CA ASP A 208 22.34 -9.14 8.12
C ASP A 208 21.09 -9.30 7.25
N PHE A 209 20.10 -10.06 7.73
CA PHE A 209 18.79 -10.14 7.07
C PHE A 209 18.14 -8.76 7.02
N MET A 210 18.09 -8.05 8.14
CA MET A 210 17.45 -6.72 8.21
C MET A 210 18.20 -5.70 7.36
N LYS A 211 19.55 -5.72 7.34
CA LYS A 211 20.35 -4.84 6.47
C LYS A 211 20.02 -5.01 4.99
N LYS A 212 19.73 -6.24 4.57
CA LYS A 212 19.32 -6.54 3.19
C LYS A 212 17.87 -6.13 2.89
N ALA A 213 16.98 -6.23 3.86
CA ALA A 213 15.55 -6.01 3.68
C ALA A 213 15.13 -4.52 3.82
N MET A 214 15.79 -3.75 4.70
CA MET A 214 15.42 -2.36 5.02
C MET A 214 16.05 -1.38 4.03
N ALA A 215 15.33 -0.33 3.68
CA ALA A 215 15.79 0.80 2.89
C ALA A 215 16.30 1.96 3.78
N GLU A 216 16.96 2.95 3.18
CA GLU A 216 17.31 4.18 3.88
C GLU A 216 16.13 5.15 3.85
N CYS A 217 15.88 5.84 4.97
CA CYS A 217 14.92 6.93 5.04
C CYS A 217 15.43 8.05 5.97
N ASP A 218 14.83 9.24 5.89
CA ASP A 218 15.36 10.41 6.60
C ASP A 218 14.85 10.47 8.06
N THR A 219 13.74 9.83 8.36
CA THR A 219 13.04 9.94 9.65
C THR A 219 13.37 8.83 10.64
N LEU A 220 14.14 7.83 10.23
CA LEU A 220 14.64 6.75 11.07
C LEU A 220 16.13 6.52 10.82
N ASP A 221 16.85 6.19 11.88
CA ASP A 221 18.21 5.64 11.78
C ASP A 221 18.11 4.12 11.66
N LYS A 222 18.38 3.62 10.47
CA LYS A 222 18.28 2.19 10.16
C LYS A 222 19.17 1.31 11.05
N GLU A 223 20.40 1.73 11.31
CA GLU A 223 21.34 0.94 12.13
C GLU A 223 20.88 0.88 13.60
N ARG A 224 20.35 2.00 14.14
CA ARG A 224 19.74 2.01 15.48
C ARG A 224 18.50 1.13 15.55
N LEU A 225 17.65 1.16 14.52
CA LEU A 225 16.45 0.32 14.45
C LEU A 225 16.81 -1.18 14.38
N ILE A 226 17.80 -1.54 13.58
CA ILE A 226 18.33 -2.92 13.49
C ILE A 226 18.91 -3.36 14.84
N HIS A 227 19.70 -2.51 15.49
CA HIS A 227 20.26 -2.80 16.81
C HIS A 227 19.16 -3.04 17.86
N ALA A 228 18.13 -2.18 17.85
CA ALA A 228 16.97 -2.34 18.72
C ALA A 228 16.23 -3.65 18.46
N ALA A 229 16.02 -4.02 17.18
CA ALA A 229 15.33 -5.24 16.78
C ALA A 229 16.07 -6.52 17.21
N VAL A 230 17.40 -6.52 17.14
CA VAL A 230 18.23 -7.63 17.63
C VAL A 230 18.19 -7.73 19.16
N SER A 231 18.08 -6.58 19.85
CA SER A 231 18.06 -6.52 21.32
C SER A 231 16.70 -6.88 21.94
N GLY A 232 15.61 -6.77 21.18
CA GLY A 232 14.27 -7.19 21.61
C GLY A 232 13.17 -6.15 21.40
N MET A 233 11.93 -6.56 21.63
CA MET A 233 10.74 -5.75 21.35
C MET A 233 10.71 -4.46 22.19
N ASP A 234 11.10 -4.52 23.46
CA ASP A 234 11.15 -3.34 24.35
C ASP A 234 12.13 -2.29 23.83
N GLN A 235 13.24 -2.72 23.20
CA GLN A 235 14.21 -1.81 22.60
C GLN A 235 13.65 -1.15 21.32
N ILE A 236 12.86 -1.88 20.52
CA ILE A 236 12.15 -1.28 19.38
C ILE A 236 11.18 -0.23 19.88
N MET A 237 10.36 -0.54 20.89
CA MET A 237 9.41 0.42 21.47
C MET A 237 10.13 1.64 22.04
N GLY A 238 11.24 1.44 22.76
CA GLY A 238 12.06 2.54 23.29
C GLY A 238 12.62 3.44 22.18
N TYR A 239 13.14 2.84 21.11
CA TYR A 239 13.64 3.62 19.97
C TYR A 239 12.51 4.40 19.26
N LEU A 240 11.36 3.76 18.99
CA LEU A 240 10.23 4.44 18.35
C LEU A 240 9.70 5.60 19.17
N ALA A 241 9.69 5.49 20.50
CA ALA A 241 9.25 6.56 21.41
C ALA A 241 10.11 7.83 21.29
N GLU A 242 11.36 7.74 20.83
CA GLU A 242 12.25 8.87 20.58
C GLU A 242 12.05 9.52 19.19
N THR A 243 11.21 8.94 18.33
CA THR A 243 10.96 9.37 16.96
C THR A 243 9.54 9.92 16.80
N LYS A 244 9.22 10.45 15.62
CA LYS A 244 7.84 10.82 15.26
C LYS A 244 6.87 9.64 15.22
N TYR A 245 7.36 8.40 15.31
CA TYR A 245 6.57 7.16 15.28
C TYR A 245 6.28 6.59 16.68
N GLY A 246 6.33 7.43 17.71
CA GLY A 246 6.11 7.03 19.12
C GLY A 246 4.78 6.33 19.36
N ASP A 247 3.71 6.73 18.66
CA ASP A 247 2.40 6.06 18.75
C ASP A 247 2.45 4.61 18.25
N GLY A 248 3.41 4.26 17.39
CA GLY A 248 3.67 2.88 16.99
C GLY A 248 4.16 2.00 18.13
N ALA A 249 4.90 2.56 19.09
CA ALA A 249 5.28 1.84 20.30
C ALA A 249 4.06 1.51 21.17
N LEU A 250 3.10 2.44 21.30
CA LEU A 250 1.85 2.21 22.04
C LEU A 250 1.01 1.13 21.36
N ALA A 251 0.89 1.19 20.04
CA ALA A 251 0.16 0.19 19.25
C ALA A 251 0.81 -1.21 19.35
N LEU A 252 2.14 -1.30 19.39
CA LEU A 252 2.87 -2.56 19.61
C LEU A 252 2.60 -3.16 20.98
N ALA A 253 2.49 -2.31 22.02
CA ALA A 253 2.18 -2.73 23.38
C ALA A 253 0.73 -3.25 23.51
N GLU A 254 -0.20 -2.73 22.69
CA GLU A 254 -1.61 -3.12 22.74
C GLU A 254 -1.82 -4.49 22.08
N SER A 255 -1.53 -4.62 20.78
CA SER A 255 -1.68 -5.90 20.06
C SER A 255 -0.98 -5.86 18.69
N ALA A 256 -0.81 -7.05 18.08
CA ALA A 256 -0.31 -7.18 16.72
C ALA A 256 -1.26 -6.52 15.70
N SER A 257 -2.57 -6.66 15.89
CA SER A 257 -3.58 -6.04 15.02
C SER A 257 -3.60 -4.52 15.16
N ALA A 258 -3.46 -3.99 16.37
CA ALA A 258 -3.34 -2.55 16.63
C ALA A 258 -2.09 -1.97 15.93
N PHE A 259 -0.97 -2.67 15.99
CA PHE A 259 0.25 -2.27 15.30
C PHE A 259 0.07 -2.25 13.77
N GLU A 260 -0.50 -3.29 13.17
CA GLU A 260 -0.74 -3.32 11.73
C GLU A 260 -1.73 -2.22 11.30
N ARG A 261 -2.77 -1.96 12.11
CA ARG A 261 -3.69 -0.84 11.90
C ARG A 261 -2.96 0.51 11.97
N TRP A 262 -2.10 0.71 12.99
CA TRP A 262 -1.29 1.91 13.12
C TRP A 262 -0.41 2.12 11.88
N CYS A 263 0.28 1.09 11.41
CA CYS A 263 1.11 1.17 10.22
C CYS A 263 0.33 1.64 8.98
N ASP A 264 -0.88 1.10 8.76
CA ASP A 264 -1.70 1.50 7.63
C ASP A 264 -2.29 2.92 7.80
N ASN A 265 -2.60 3.33 9.04
CA ASN A 265 -3.12 4.66 9.34
C ASN A 265 -2.07 5.77 9.12
N GLN A 266 -0.76 5.46 9.08
CA GLN A 266 0.28 6.45 8.80
C GLN A 266 0.09 7.12 7.43
N ILE A 267 -0.51 6.43 6.46
CA ILE A 267 -0.88 7.04 5.18
C ILE A 267 -1.97 8.09 5.38
N MET A 268 -2.98 7.80 6.21
CA MET A 268 -4.05 8.77 6.52
C MET A 268 -3.50 10.02 7.21
N GLU A 269 -2.60 9.86 8.17
CA GLU A 269 -1.92 10.99 8.81
C GLU A 269 -1.13 11.85 7.81
N THR A 270 -0.45 11.20 6.86
CA THR A 270 0.32 11.88 5.81
C THR A 270 -0.56 12.70 4.88
N ILE A 271 -1.75 12.22 4.52
CA ILE A 271 -2.62 12.88 3.54
C ILE A 271 -3.67 13.81 4.16
N ARG A 272 -4.01 13.68 5.45
CA ARG A 272 -5.05 14.48 6.12
C ARG A 272 -4.86 15.99 5.99
N PRO A 273 -3.62 16.57 6.04
CA PRO A 273 -3.41 18.00 5.81
C PRO A 273 -3.88 18.48 4.44
N GLN A 274 -4.02 17.60 3.46
CA GLN A 274 -4.44 17.94 2.10
C GLN A 274 -5.92 18.37 2.02
N LEU A 275 -6.73 18.07 3.04
CA LEU A 275 -8.10 18.61 3.17
C LEU A 275 -8.14 20.14 3.11
N TYR A 276 -7.08 20.82 3.52
CA TYR A 276 -6.98 22.27 3.57
C TYR A 276 -6.12 22.87 2.45
N ASN A 277 -5.54 22.05 1.57
CA ASN A 277 -4.73 22.49 0.45
C ASN A 277 -5.63 22.74 -0.77
N SER A 278 -5.46 23.90 -1.44
CA SER A 278 -6.37 24.31 -2.53
C SER A 278 -5.71 24.41 -3.91
N PHE A 279 -4.37 24.37 -4.01
CA PHE A 279 -3.68 24.78 -5.23
C PHE A 279 -2.51 23.86 -5.65
N SER A 280 -2.49 22.61 -5.20
CA SER A 280 -1.43 21.67 -5.55
C SER A 280 -1.98 20.31 -5.99
N LEU A 281 -1.10 19.42 -6.42
CA LEU A 281 -1.41 18.01 -6.68
C LEU A 281 -1.86 17.26 -5.41
N GLY A 282 -1.52 17.78 -4.23
CA GLY A 282 -1.74 17.12 -2.93
C GLY A 282 -3.14 16.54 -2.73
N PRO A 283 -4.23 17.33 -2.94
CA PRO A 283 -5.59 16.82 -2.80
C PRO A 283 -5.94 15.65 -3.74
N LEU A 284 -5.37 15.62 -4.95
CA LEU A 284 -5.59 14.53 -5.90
C LEU A 284 -4.92 13.24 -5.41
N VAL A 285 -3.66 13.33 -4.96
CA VAL A 285 -2.92 12.21 -4.36
C VAL A 285 -3.66 11.72 -3.11
N ALA A 286 -4.10 12.64 -2.25
CA ALA A 286 -4.83 12.30 -1.04
C ALA A 286 -6.15 11.58 -1.35
N TYR A 287 -6.89 12.02 -2.37
CA TYR A 287 -8.11 11.35 -2.79
C TYR A 287 -7.86 9.92 -3.27
N VAL A 288 -6.82 9.69 -4.09
CA VAL A 288 -6.45 8.34 -4.54
C VAL A 288 -6.17 7.44 -3.33
N LEU A 289 -5.29 7.87 -2.42
CA LEU A 289 -4.93 7.10 -1.24
C LEU A 289 -6.10 6.89 -0.28
N ALA A 290 -6.97 7.90 -0.11
CA ALA A 290 -8.18 7.78 0.70
C ALA A 290 -9.13 6.72 0.13
N ARG A 291 -9.36 6.74 -1.19
CA ARG A 291 -10.20 5.74 -1.88
C ARG A 291 -9.62 4.32 -1.79
N GLU A 292 -8.32 4.17 -1.97
CA GLU A 292 -7.66 2.86 -1.80
C GLU A 292 -7.79 2.34 -0.36
N ASN A 293 -7.66 3.21 0.64
CA ASN A 293 -7.86 2.87 2.04
C ASN A 293 -9.32 2.47 2.34
N GLU A 294 -10.31 3.15 1.75
CA GLU A 294 -11.72 2.76 1.84
C GLU A 294 -11.95 1.35 1.25
N ILE A 295 -11.46 1.11 0.04
CA ILE A 295 -11.59 -0.19 -0.63
C ILE A 295 -10.96 -1.28 0.21
N LYS A 296 -9.77 -1.03 0.79
CA LYS A 296 -9.10 -1.95 1.71
C LYS A 296 -9.92 -2.22 2.95
N THR A 297 -10.48 -1.19 3.58
CA THR A 297 -11.29 -1.32 4.79
C THR A 297 -12.59 -2.07 4.52
N VAL A 298 -13.28 -1.74 3.43
CA VAL A 298 -14.50 -2.45 3.00
C VAL A 298 -14.18 -3.92 2.71
N ARG A 299 -13.07 -4.23 2.03
CA ARG A 299 -12.62 -5.62 1.81
C ARG A 299 -12.42 -6.37 3.12
N ILE A 300 -11.79 -5.74 4.13
CA ILE A 300 -11.61 -6.34 5.46
C ILE A 300 -12.97 -6.68 6.10
N ILE A 301 -13.92 -5.74 6.04
CA ILE A 301 -15.25 -5.94 6.61
C ILE A 301 -16.00 -7.06 5.88
N LEU A 302 -16.08 -7.01 4.54
CA LEU A 302 -16.77 -8.01 3.74
C LEU A 302 -16.18 -9.42 3.96
N THR A 303 -14.85 -9.54 3.95
CA THR A 303 -14.16 -10.81 4.19
C THR A 303 -14.44 -11.32 5.61
N GLY A 304 -14.41 -10.44 6.61
CA GLY A 304 -14.72 -10.80 8.00
C GLY A 304 -16.16 -11.30 8.15
N LYS A 305 -17.14 -10.61 7.54
CA LYS A 305 -18.56 -11.02 7.56
C LYS A 305 -18.78 -12.33 6.82
N ARG A 306 -18.17 -12.51 5.64
CA ARG A 306 -18.21 -13.77 4.88
C ARG A 306 -17.65 -14.95 5.68
N SER A 307 -16.59 -14.71 6.46
CA SER A 307 -15.95 -15.73 7.31
C SER A 307 -16.64 -15.92 8.66
N GLY A 308 -17.71 -15.20 8.95
CA GLY A 308 -18.43 -15.29 10.23
C GLY A 308 -17.62 -14.81 11.44
N LEU A 309 -16.65 -13.92 11.24
CA LEU A 309 -15.86 -13.37 12.35
C LEU A 309 -16.71 -12.45 13.23
N PRO A 310 -16.51 -12.46 14.57
CA PRO A 310 -17.14 -11.51 15.47
C PRO A 310 -16.81 -10.06 15.07
N GLU A 311 -17.77 -9.17 15.28
CA GLU A 311 -17.65 -7.74 14.93
C GLU A 311 -16.40 -7.10 15.54
N GLU A 312 -16.07 -7.43 16.79
CA GLU A 312 -14.92 -6.90 17.50
C GLU A 312 -13.59 -7.17 16.76
N PHE A 313 -13.43 -8.40 16.23
CA PHE A 313 -12.24 -8.78 15.45
C PHE A 313 -12.15 -8.06 14.12
N ILE A 314 -13.29 -7.78 13.48
CA ILE A 314 -13.33 -7.02 12.23
C ILE A 314 -13.01 -5.55 12.52
N ARG A 315 -13.61 -4.98 13.57
CA ARG A 315 -13.42 -3.62 14.05
C ARG A 315 -11.95 -3.32 14.37
N GLU A 316 -11.28 -4.23 15.06
CA GLU A 316 -9.85 -4.08 15.40
C GLU A 316 -8.97 -3.91 14.15
N ARG A 317 -9.39 -4.44 13.00
CA ARG A 317 -8.67 -4.40 11.73
C ARG A 317 -9.14 -3.29 10.78
N ALA A 318 -10.28 -2.68 11.03
CA ALA A 318 -10.77 -1.56 10.22
C ALA A 318 -9.81 -0.36 10.35
N ARG A 319 -9.59 0.33 9.23
CA ARG A 319 -8.67 1.47 9.13
C ARG A 319 -9.41 2.77 9.41
N GLU A 320 -8.67 3.81 9.76
CA GLU A 320 -9.22 5.16 9.88
C GLU A 320 -9.63 5.70 8.52
N MET A 321 -10.70 6.48 8.51
CA MET A 321 -11.18 7.16 7.30
C MET A 321 -10.53 8.53 7.17
N TYR A 322 -10.49 9.00 5.94
CA TYR A 322 -9.90 10.29 5.59
C TYR A 322 -10.79 11.47 6.02
N VAL A 323 -12.12 11.32 5.94
CA VAL A 323 -13.15 12.31 6.24
C VAL A 323 -14.00 11.94 7.45
#